data_5ebb0dbb0e23b1ac11c782211bb5a4f7
#
_entry.id   5ebb0dbb0e23b1ac11c782211bb5a4f7
#
_cell.length_a   1.000
_cell.length_b   1.000
_cell.length_c   1.000
_cell.angle_alpha   90.00
_cell.angle_beta   90.00
_cell.angle_gamma   90.00
#
_symmetry.space_group_name_H-M   'P 1'
#
loop_
_entity.id
_entity.type
_entity.pdbx_description
1 polymer ?
#
loop_
_entity_poly.entity_id
_entity_poly.type
_entity_poly.pdbx_seq_one_letter_code
_entity_poly.pdbx_strand_id
1 'polypeptide(L)'
;RLPKGKPFFGQIQLKGGKTKPRNLSDNEKTDPANVTVPADYPQNDLYRRVVAKHCDTIRSEDKVIGAILAALKEDGLEETTIVVYFSDHGANNLVRHKQQPTEAGLHVPFMIRGPEKWVPKKGQVRNDLVSILDLSATTLTWAGIEYPKWIEGQNLFAKDFKPREFVGSGRDRCDHTIDRIRTVRTE
;
A
#
# COMPACT_ATOMS: atom_id res chain seq x y z
N ARG A 1 13.63 -9.50 -19.98
CA ARG A 1 14.54 -10.40 -19.24
C ARG A 1 15.40 -9.55 -18.30
N LEU A 2 15.49 -9.95 -17.03
CA LEU A 2 16.39 -9.31 -16.07
C LEU A 2 17.86 -9.60 -16.45
N PRO A 3 18.78 -8.64 -16.21
CA PRO A 3 20.21 -8.88 -16.47
C PRO A 3 20.71 -10.00 -15.57
N LYS A 4 21.36 -11.02 -16.16
CA LYS A 4 21.93 -12.13 -15.38
C LYS A 4 23.06 -11.63 -14.47
N GLY A 5 23.03 -12.02 -13.18
CA GLY A 5 24.08 -11.74 -12.21
C GLY A 5 24.23 -10.30 -11.76
N LYS A 6 23.26 -9.44 -12.06
CA LYS A 6 23.21 -8.05 -11.57
C LYS A 6 21.99 -7.83 -10.70
N PRO A 7 22.08 -6.99 -9.64
CA PRO A 7 20.91 -6.56 -8.91
C PRO A 7 19.98 -5.76 -9.83
N PHE A 8 18.69 -5.80 -9.55
CA PHE A 8 17.68 -5.05 -10.30
C PHE A 8 16.77 -4.30 -9.34
N PHE A 9 16.18 -3.25 -9.86
CA PHE A 9 15.03 -2.56 -9.25
C PHE A 9 13.87 -2.66 -10.24
N GLY A 10 12.72 -3.10 -9.77
CA GLY A 10 11.49 -3.20 -10.55
C GLY A 10 10.36 -2.47 -9.86
N GLN A 11 9.60 -1.70 -10.62
CA GLN A 11 8.38 -1.06 -10.15
C GLN A 11 7.22 -1.48 -11.06
N ILE A 12 6.18 -2.04 -10.45
CA ILE A 12 4.98 -2.47 -11.15
C ILE A 12 3.81 -1.64 -10.62
N GLN A 13 3.23 -0.83 -11.49
CA GLN A 13 2.04 -0.08 -11.16
C GLN A 13 0.80 -0.93 -11.44
N LEU A 14 0.10 -1.30 -10.38
CA LEU A 14 -1.19 -1.97 -10.45
C LEU A 14 -2.30 -0.94 -10.68
N LYS A 15 -3.42 -1.38 -11.24
CA LYS A 15 -4.55 -0.50 -11.52
C LYS A 15 -5.36 -0.13 -10.28
N GLY A 16 -5.23 -0.94 -9.23
CA GLY A 16 -5.93 -0.74 -7.97
C GLY A 16 -7.44 -0.64 -8.14
N GLY A 17 -8.09 0.10 -7.25
CA GLY A 17 -9.54 0.30 -7.23
C GLY A 17 -10.14 1.14 -8.37
N LYS A 18 -9.34 1.62 -9.33
CA LYS A 18 -9.82 2.50 -10.41
C LYS A 18 -10.57 1.78 -11.52
N THR A 19 -10.39 0.48 -11.66
CA THR A 19 -10.96 -0.30 -12.76
C THR A 19 -12.07 -1.21 -12.30
N LYS A 20 -12.85 -1.73 -13.25
CA LYS A 20 -13.79 -2.81 -12.94
C LYS A 20 -13.01 -4.07 -12.54
N PRO A 21 -13.52 -4.88 -11.60
CA PRO A 21 -12.94 -6.18 -11.28
C PRO A 21 -12.70 -6.99 -12.55
N ARG A 22 -11.59 -7.67 -12.62
CA ARG A 22 -11.19 -8.52 -13.75
C ARG A 22 -10.86 -9.91 -13.24
N ASN A 23 -11.00 -10.91 -14.11
CA ASN A 23 -10.59 -12.28 -13.81
C ASN A 23 -11.27 -12.88 -12.55
N LEU A 24 -12.51 -12.47 -12.30
CA LEU A 24 -13.37 -13.06 -11.29
C LEU A 24 -14.55 -13.75 -11.96
N SER A 25 -14.74 -15.01 -11.65
CA SER A 25 -15.96 -15.74 -11.98
C SER A 25 -17.14 -15.28 -11.10
N ASP A 26 -18.36 -15.57 -11.47
CA ASP A 26 -19.53 -15.09 -10.73
C ASP A 26 -19.58 -15.59 -9.28
N ASN A 27 -19.10 -16.81 -9.02
CA ASN A 27 -19.01 -17.39 -7.68
C ASN A 27 -17.88 -16.79 -6.80
N GLU A 28 -16.97 -16.03 -7.40
CA GLU A 28 -15.91 -15.31 -6.67
C GLU A 28 -16.30 -13.89 -6.30
N LYS A 29 -17.39 -13.38 -6.87
CA LYS A 29 -17.88 -12.03 -6.57
C LYS A 29 -18.42 -11.94 -5.15
N THR A 30 -18.22 -10.80 -4.55
CA THR A 30 -18.72 -10.51 -3.22
C THR A 30 -20.22 -10.26 -3.26
N ASP A 31 -20.98 -11.01 -2.47
CA ASP A 31 -22.40 -10.74 -2.27
C ASP A 31 -22.55 -9.44 -1.48
N PRO A 32 -23.27 -8.42 -2.01
CA PRO A 32 -23.53 -7.17 -1.30
C PRO A 32 -24.26 -7.35 0.03
N ALA A 33 -25.00 -8.43 0.22
CA ALA A 33 -25.67 -8.72 1.49
C ALA A 33 -24.68 -9.06 2.61
N ASN A 34 -23.50 -9.55 2.27
CA ASN A 34 -22.49 -10.04 3.21
C ASN A 34 -21.36 -9.04 3.49
N VAL A 35 -21.48 -7.78 3.04
CA VAL A 35 -20.47 -6.76 3.33
C VAL A 35 -20.88 -5.89 4.51
N THR A 36 -19.87 -5.48 5.28
CA THR A 36 -20.03 -4.45 6.31
C THR A 36 -19.79 -3.09 5.67
N VAL A 37 -20.82 -2.25 5.63
CA VAL A 37 -20.70 -0.86 5.22
C VAL A 37 -20.13 -0.07 6.39
N PRO A 38 -19.09 0.78 6.21
CA PRO A 38 -18.58 1.64 7.29
C PRO A 38 -19.71 2.43 7.97
N ALA A 39 -19.61 2.59 9.29
CA ALA A 39 -20.69 3.19 10.09
C ALA A 39 -21.02 4.65 9.71
N ASP A 40 -20.04 5.36 9.17
CA ASP A 40 -20.18 6.74 8.70
C ASP A 40 -20.75 6.87 7.28
N TYR A 41 -21.09 5.73 6.64
CA TYR A 41 -21.73 5.70 5.33
C TYR A 41 -23.23 5.43 5.45
N PRO A 42 -24.04 5.88 4.48
CA PRO A 42 -25.43 5.48 4.41
C PRO A 42 -25.60 3.97 4.36
N GLN A 43 -26.38 3.42 5.28
CA GLN A 43 -26.61 1.98 5.44
C GLN A 43 -27.71 1.50 4.47
N ASN A 44 -27.43 1.46 3.17
CA ASN A 44 -28.38 1.10 2.12
C ASN A 44 -27.75 0.18 1.05
N ASP A 45 -28.56 -0.35 0.16
CA ASP A 45 -28.14 -1.29 -0.88
C ASP A 45 -27.16 -0.69 -1.89
N LEU A 46 -27.22 0.61 -2.13
CA LEU A 46 -26.27 1.26 -3.02
C LEU A 46 -24.85 1.15 -2.45
N TYR A 47 -24.68 1.52 -1.18
CA TYR A 47 -23.37 1.46 -0.52
C TYR A 47 -22.89 0.03 -0.31
N ARG A 48 -23.79 -0.94 -0.06
CA ARG A 48 -23.44 -2.37 -0.04
C ARG A 48 -22.83 -2.81 -1.37
N ARG A 49 -23.46 -2.44 -2.49
CA ARG A 49 -22.91 -2.74 -3.83
C ARG A 49 -21.57 -2.05 -4.09
N VAL A 50 -21.40 -0.82 -3.63
CA VAL A 50 -20.13 -0.08 -3.77
C VAL A 50 -19.00 -0.77 -3.00
N VAL A 51 -19.26 -1.17 -1.75
CA VAL A 51 -18.27 -1.88 -0.92
C VAL A 51 -17.97 -3.27 -1.50
N ALA A 52 -18.99 -4.03 -1.92
CA ALA A 52 -18.80 -5.34 -2.56
C ALA A 52 -17.92 -5.22 -3.82
N LYS A 53 -18.19 -4.24 -4.67
CA LYS A 53 -17.37 -3.96 -5.85
C LYS A 53 -15.93 -3.60 -5.48
N HIS A 54 -15.72 -2.87 -4.40
CA HIS A 54 -14.37 -2.56 -3.91
C HIS A 54 -13.64 -3.83 -3.48
N CYS A 55 -14.29 -4.73 -2.73
CA CYS A 55 -13.74 -6.03 -2.37
C CYS A 55 -13.37 -6.86 -3.60
N ASP A 56 -14.23 -6.89 -4.61
CA ASP A 56 -13.96 -7.60 -5.87
C ASP A 56 -12.75 -7.02 -6.61
N THR A 57 -12.59 -5.71 -6.56
CA THR A 57 -11.41 -5.06 -7.16
C THR A 57 -10.13 -5.50 -6.44
N ILE A 58 -10.14 -5.55 -5.10
CA ILE A 58 -9.01 -6.03 -4.30
C ILE A 58 -8.68 -7.48 -4.65
N ARG A 59 -9.68 -8.38 -4.72
CA ARG A 59 -9.46 -9.77 -5.12
C ARG A 59 -8.87 -9.90 -6.52
N SER A 60 -9.31 -9.04 -7.43
CA SER A 60 -8.79 -8.98 -8.80
C SER A 60 -7.31 -8.60 -8.83
N GLU A 61 -6.91 -7.62 -8.03
CA GLU A 61 -5.51 -7.20 -7.89
C GLU A 61 -4.67 -8.27 -7.18
N ASP A 62 -5.21 -8.93 -6.16
CA ASP A 62 -4.54 -10.03 -5.46
C ASP A 62 -4.15 -11.17 -6.40
N LYS A 63 -5.03 -11.55 -7.34
CA LYS A 63 -4.70 -12.52 -8.40
C LYS A 63 -3.52 -12.07 -9.27
N VAL A 64 -3.45 -10.78 -9.60
CA VAL A 64 -2.33 -10.24 -10.39
C VAL A 64 -1.04 -10.30 -9.57
N ILE A 65 -1.10 -9.92 -8.30
CA ILE A 65 0.05 -10.01 -7.38
C ILE A 65 0.50 -11.46 -7.23
N GLY A 66 -0.44 -12.39 -7.06
CA GLY A 66 -0.14 -13.83 -6.99
C GLY A 66 0.62 -14.33 -8.22
N ALA A 67 0.21 -13.91 -9.42
CA ALA A 67 0.92 -14.27 -10.66
C ALA A 67 2.34 -13.68 -10.73
N ILE A 68 2.53 -12.44 -10.26
CA ILE A 68 3.86 -11.80 -10.19
C ILE A 68 4.77 -12.56 -9.23
N LEU A 69 4.25 -12.93 -8.06
CA LEU A 69 5.02 -13.68 -7.06
C LEU A 69 5.36 -15.11 -7.55
N ALA A 70 4.44 -15.75 -8.28
CA ALA A 70 4.70 -17.05 -8.90
C ALA A 70 5.82 -16.96 -9.95
N ALA A 71 5.79 -15.95 -10.82
CA ALA A 71 6.85 -15.73 -11.79
C ALA A 71 8.22 -15.47 -11.13
N LEU A 72 8.24 -14.69 -10.03
CA LEU A 72 9.47 -14.47 -9.25
C LEU A 72 10.05 -15.78 -8.68
N LYS A 73 9.17 -16.67 -8.25
CA LYS A 73 9.54 -17.99 -7.74
C LYS A 73 10.03 -18.90 -8.86
N GLU A 74 9.37 -18.94 -10.01
CA GLU A 74 9.78 -19.71 -11.19
C GLU A 74 11.16 -19.28 -11.72
N ASP A 75 11.46 -17.99 -11.63
CA ASP A 75 12.77 -17.44 -11.98
C ASP A 75 13.85 -17.72 -10.91
N GLY A 76 13.52 -18.38 -9.80
CA GLY A 76 14.45 -18.68 -8.69
C GLY A 76 14.91 -17.45 -7.91
N LEU A 77 14.16 -16.35 -7.97
CA LEU A 77 14.53 -15.06 -7.37
C LEU A 77 13.82 -14.76 -6.04
N GLU A 78 12.89 -15.63 -5.62
CA GLU A 78 12.04 -15.41 -4.43
C GLU A 78 12.88 -15.16 -3.18
N GLU A 79 13.92 -15.94 -2.94
CA GLU A 79 14.75 -15.88 -1.73
C GLU A 79 15.84 -14.78 -1.79
N THR A 80 15.96 -14.07 -2.91
CA THR A 80 16.97 -13.02 -3.09
C THR A 80 16.36 -11.65 -3.39
N THR A 81 15.03 -11.55 -3.44
CA THR A 81 14.32 -10.32 -3.79
C THR A 81 13.51 -9.78 -2.61
N ILE A 82 13.65 -8.49 -2.34
CA ILE A 82 12.77 -7.75 -1.45
C ILE A 82 11.55 -7.33 -2.26
N VAL A 83 10.36 -7.66 -1.78
CA VAL A 83 9.09 -7.27 -2.38
C VAL A 83 8.39 -6.30 -1.45
N VAL A 84 8.04 -5.14 -1.96
CA VAL A 84 7.26 -4.13 -1.26
C VAL A 84 5.93 -3.95 -1.97
N TYR A 85 4.84 -4.08 -1.23
CA TYR A 85 3.50 -3.76 -1.71
C TYR A 85 2.94 -2.60 -0.89
N PHE A 86 2.49 -1.55 -1.58
CA PHE A 86 1.89 -0.39 -0.93
C PHE A 86 0.92 0.32 -1.86
N SER A 87 0.07 1.18 -1.29
CA SER A 87 -0.78 2.09 -2.05
C SER A 87 -0.33 3.54 -1.84
N ASP A 88 -0.51 4.36 -2.85
CA ASP A 88 -0.23 5.81 -2.82
C ASP A 88 -1.32 6.61 -2.09
N HIS A 89 -2.52 6.06 -1.99
CA HIS A 89 -3.68 6.65 -1.29
C HIS A 89 -4.75 5.58 -1.00
N GLY A 90 -5.74 5.93 -0.22
CA GLY A 90 -6.91 5.08 0.04
C GLY A 90 -7.77 4.81 -1.18
N ALA A 91 -8.84 4.04 -1.01
CA ALA A 91 -9.71 3.55 -2.07
C ALA A 91 -10.25 4.67 -2.99
N ASN A 92 -10.30 4.41 -4.29
CA ASN A 92 -10.69 5.43 -5.27
C ASN A 92 -12.21 5.71 -5.28
N ASN A 93 -13.03 4.72 -4.96
CA ASN A 93 -14.49 4.78 -5.09
C ASN A 93 -15.23 4.78 -3.74
N LEU A 94 -14.51 4.96 -2.65
CA LEU A 94 -15.08 5.07 -1.31
C LEU A 94 -15.01 6.51 -0.81
N VAL A 95 -15.98 6.90 0.01
CA VAL A 95 -16.09 8.26 0.53
C VAL A 95 -14.94 8.55 1.49
N ARG A 96 -14.35 9.74 1.40
CA ARG A 96 -13.24 10.21 2.26
C ARG A 96 -11.94 9.40 2.17
N HIS A 97 -11.75 8.61 1.12
CA HIS A 97 -10.51 7.89 0.90
C HIS A 97 -9.55 8.68 0.02
N LYS A 98 -9.66 8.55 -1.29
CA LYS A 98 -8.74 9.24 -2.21
C LYS A 98 -8.82 10.76 -2.04
N GLN A 99 -7.65 11.42 -2.10
CA GLN A 99 -7.50 12.88 -1.99
C GLN A 99 -7.89 13.47 -0.62
N GLN A 100 -8.21 12.64 0.37
CA GLN A 100 -8.60 13.12 1.69
C GLN A 100 -7.52 12.77 2.72
N PRO A 101 -7.04 13.73 3.53
CA PRO A 101 -6.10 13.48 4.61
C PRO A 101 -6.83 12.96 5.87
N THR A 102 -7.60 11.90 5.69
CA THR A 102 -8.34 11.18 6.72
C THR A 102 -7.69 9.81 6.94
N GLU A 103 -8.07 9.11 8.00
CA GLU A 103 -7.63 7.74 8.24
C GLU A 103 -7.81 6.85 7.01
N ALA A 104 -8.98 6.88 6.40
CA ALA A 104 -9.31 6.09 5.23
C ALA A 104 -8.50 6.46 3.97
N GLY A 105 -7.97 7.68 3.90
CA GLY A 105 -7.13 8.15 2.79
C GLY A 105 -5.64 7.92 3.01
N LEU A 106 -5.19 7.86 4.27
CA LEU A 106 -3.79 7.84 4.66
C LEU A 106 -3.31 6.49 5.17
N HIS A 107 -4.17 5.73 5.85
CA HIS A 107 -3.84 4.40 6.36
C HIS A 107 -3.94 3.38 5.22
N VAL A 108 -2.91 3.35 4.40
CA VAL A 108 -2.82 2.52 3.20
C VAL A 108 -2.17 1.17 3.50
N PRO A 109 -2.46 0.14 2.70
CA PRO A 109 -1.70 -1.11 2.76
C PRO A 109 -0.20 -0.86 2.58
N PHE A 110 0.61 -1.43 3.47
CA PHE A 110 2.06 -1.38 3.38
C PHE A 110 2.65 -2.69 3.90
N MET A 111 3.18 -3.50 3.00
CA MET A 111 3.71 -4.83 3.32
C MET A 111 5.08 -5.00 2.70
N ILE A 112 5.98 -5.59 3.46
CA ILE A 112 7.36 -5.87 3.02
C ILE A 112 7.67 -7.34 3.31
N ARG A 113 8.19 -8.04 2.30
CA ARG A 113 8.80 -9.35 2.48
C ARG A 113 10.17 -9.39 1.80
N GLY A 114 11.07 -10.21 2.28
CA GLY A 114 12.38 -10.38 1.68
C GLY A 114 13.27 -11.31 2.47
N PRO A 115 14.53 -11.45 2.05
CA PRO A 115 15.54 -12.22 2.79
C PRO A 115 15.70 -11.69 4.22
N GLU A 116 15.89 -12.58 5.17
CA GLU A 116 16.00 -12.24 6.60
C GLU A 116 17.12 -11.24 6.91
N LYS A 117 18.17 -11.26 6.11
CA LYS A 117 19.27 -10.30 6.20
C LYS A 117 18.79 -8.84 6.07
N TRP A 118 17.76 -8.59 5.26
CA TRP A 118 17.26 -7.26 4.93
C TRP A 118 15.90 -6.95 5.58
N VAL A 119 15.11 -7.99 5.79
CA VAL A 119 13.76 -7.94 6.37
C VAL A 119 13.69 -8.96 7.50
N PRO A 120 14.25 -8.63 8.67
CA PRO A 120 14.23 -9.54 9.82
C PRO A 120 12.82 -9.73 10.37
N LYS A 121 12.61 -10.82 11.11
CA LYS A 121 11.37 -11.13 11.83
C LYS A 121 10.15 -11.27 10.89
N LYS A 122 10.15 -12.31 10.06
CA LYS A 122 9.02 -12.69 9.20
C LYS A 122 7.71 -12.82 9.99
N GLY A 123 6.59 -12.43 9.37
CA GLY A 123 5.25 -12.54 9.96
C GLY A 123 4.93 -11.53 11.06
N GLN A 124 5.74 -10.51 11.23
CA GLN A 124 5.50 -9.46 12.20
C GLN A 124 4.49 -8.43 11.65
N VAL A 125 3.55 -8.03 12.49
CA VAL A 125 2.75 -6.82 12.31
C VAL A 125 3.38 -5.69 13.12
N ARG A 126 3.63 -4.55 12.47
CA ARG A 126 4.15 -3.35 13.11
C ARG A 126 3.00 -2.34 13.22
N ASN A 127 2.82 -1.78 14.41
CA ASN A 127 1.79 -0.78 14.68
C ASN A 127 2.36 0.64 14.83
N ASP A 128 3.67 0.79 14.74
CA ASP A 128 4.32 2.09 14.79
C ASP A 128 3.93 2.96 13.58
N LEU A 129 3.89 4.26 13.81
CA LEU A 129 3.59 5.24 12.76
C LEU A 129 4.74 5.32 11.76
N VAL A 130 4.42 5.00 10.50
CA VAL A 130 5.35 5.08 9.37
C VAL A 130 4.81 6.01 8.30
N SER A 131 5.70 6.58 7.50
CA SER A 131 5.36 7.38 6.34
C SER A 131 5.89 6.72 5.07
N ILE A 132 5.23 6.93 3.94
CA ILE A 132 5.76 6.49 2.63
C ILE A 132 7.13 7.13 2.33
N LEU A 133 7.46 8.26 2.94
CA LEU A 133 8.82 8.85 2.87
C LEU A 133 9.90 7.88 3.37
N ASP A 134 9.56 7.01 4.32
CA ASP A 134 10.47 6.01 4.89
C ASP A 134 10.85 4.93 3.87
N LEU A 135 9.99 4.67 2.90
CA LEU A 135 10.29 3.74 1.82
C LEU A 135 11.50 4.20 0.99
N SER A 136 11.63 5.51 0.75
CA SER A 136 12.77 6.07 0.01
C SER A 136 14.09 5.82 0.74
N ALA A 137 14.17 6.20 2.03
CA ALA A 137 15.36 5.99 2.86
C ALA A 137 15.69 4.50 2.99
N THR A 138 14.68 3.67 3.22
CA THR A 138 14.82 2.22 3.35
C THR A 138 15.35 1.60 2.06
N THR A 139 14.78 1.95 0.90
CA THR A 139 15.19 1.42 -0.40
C THR A 139 16.62 1.78 -0.76
N LEU A 140 17.01 3.03 -0.53
CA LEU A 140 18.39 3.47 -0.76
C LEU A 140 19.38 2.71 0.14
N THR A 141 19.03 2.52 1.41
CA THR A 141 19.85 1.73 2.34
C THR A 141 19.99 0.27 1.87
N TRP A 142 18.92 -0.38 1.42
CA TRP A 142 19.01 -1.74 0.86
C TRP A 142 19.90 -1.81 -0.38
N ALA A 143 19.93 -0.75 -1.17
CA ALA A 143 20.81 -0.65 -2.33
C ALA A 143 22.28 -0.33 -1.97
N GLY A 144 22.60 -0.11 -0.69
CA GLY A 144 23.93 0.32 -0.24
C GLY A 144 24.26 1.75 -0.62
N ILE A 145 23.26 2.58 -0.85
CA ILE A 145 23.39 3.98 -1.23
C ILE A 145 23.12 4.85 0.00
N GLU A 146 24.05 5.73 0.33
CA GLU A 146 23.84 6.75 1.33
C GLU A 146 22.81 7.77 0.82
N TYR A 147 21.75 7.98 1.58
CA TYR A 147 20.72 8.94 1.18
C TYR A 147 21.02 10.35 1.71
N PRO A 148 20.68 11.39 0.94
CA PRO A 148 20.92 12.77 1.30
C PRO A 148 20.21 13.19 2.59
N LYS A 149 20.83 14.10 3.36
CA LYS A 149 20.26 14.59 4.64
C LYS A 149 18.91 15.30 4.52
N TRP A 150 18.54 15.75 3.32
CA TRP A 150 17.23 16.37 3.08
C TRP A 150 16.07 15.37 2.95
N ILE A 151 16.36 14.06 2.88
CA ILE A 151 15.32 13.03 2.93
C ILE A 151 14.83 12.91 4.38
N GLU A 152 13.57 13.26 4.61
CA GLU A 152 12.93 13.21 5.94
C GLU A 152 12.51 11.80 6.37
N GLY A 153 12.54 10.84 5.43
CA GLY A 153 12.24 9.44 5.71
C GLY A 153 13.32 8.76 6.56
N GLN A 154 12.93 7.74 7.30
CA GLN A 154 13.81 6.92 8.12
C GLN A 154 13.92 5.51 7.52
N ASN A 155 15.11 4.89 7.64
CA ASN A 155 15.23 3.47 7.33
C ASN A 155 14.43 2.65 8.35
N LEU A 156 13.36 1.99 7.91
CA LEU A 156 12.46 1.21 8.75
C LEU A 156 13.11 0.00 9.45
N PHE A 157 14.29 -0.40 9.01
CA PHE A 157 15.05 -1.54 9.55
C PHE A 157 16.39 -1.12 10.17
N ALA A 158 16.60 0.17 10.41
CA ALA A 158 17.78 0.64 11.13
C ALA A 158 17.76 0.12 12.58
N LYS A 159 18.95 -0.17 13.11
CA LYS A 159 19.09 -0.63 14.51
C LYS A 159 18.65 0.43 15.52
N ASP A 160 18.80 1.68 15.16
CA ASP A 160 18.44 2.88 15.94
C ASP A 160 17.13 3.51 15.49
N PHE A 161 16.31 2.77 14.71
CA PHE A 161 14.99 3.23 14.31
C PHE A 161 14.14 3.63 15.53
N LYS A 162 13.58 4.82 15.47
CA LYS A 162 12.66 5.33 16.50
C LYS A 162 11.31 5.60 15.88
N PRO A 163 10.23 4.98 16.38
CA PRO A 163 8.88 5.30 15.96
C PRO A 163 8.61 6.81 16.07
N ARG A 164 7.80 7.33 15.16
CA ARG A 164 7.32 8.70 15.23
C ARG A 164 6.23 8.83 16.28
N GLU A 165 6.24 9.93 17.04
CA GLU A 165 5.17 10.28 17.96
C GLU A 165 3.92 10.76 17.19
N PHE A 166 4.12 11.33 16.01
CA PHE A 166 3.04 11.76 15.14
C PHE A 166 3.43 11.75 13.67
N VAL A 167 2.43 11.72 12.80
CA VAL A 167 2.57 11.94 11.35
C VAL A 167 1.64 13.09 10.96
N GLY A 168 2.23 14.13 10.37
CA GLY A 168 1.47 15.24 9.81
C GLY A 168 1.11 14.97 8.35
N SER A 169 -0.08 15.41 7.94
CA SER A 169 -0.45 15.43 6.53
C SER A 169 -1.28 16.64 6.16
N GLY A 170 -1.38 16.93 4.89
CA GLY A 170 -2.10 18.10 4.44
C GLY A 170 -2.58 18.03 3.00
N ARG A 171 -3.56 18.84 2.73
CA ARG A 171 -4.09 19.08 1.40
C ARG A 171 -4.40 20.56 1.25
N ASP A 172 -4.00 21.18 0.15
CA ASP A 172 -4.31 22.57 -0.15
C ASP A 172 -5.35 22.69 -1.27
N ARG A 173 -5.55 21.61 -2.03
CA ARG A 173 -6.43 21.61 -3.20
C ARG A 173 -7.03 20.21 -3.39
N CYS A 174 -8.27 20.18 -3.83
CA CYS A 174 -8.92 18.97 -4.32
C CYS A 174 -9.41 19.28 -5.75
N ASP A 175 -8.74 18.71 -6.76
CA ASP A 175 -8.92 19.02 -8.17
C ASP A 175 -8.87 20.53 -8.44
N HIS A 176 -10.00 21.17 -8.76
CA HIS A 176 -10.10 22.60 -9.05
C HIS A 176 -10.47 23.45 -7.83
N THR A 177 -10.86 22.82 -6.73
CA THR A 177 -11.32 23.52 -5.53
C THR A 177 -10.18 23.69 -4.53
N ILE A 178 -9.97 24.92 -4.04
CA ILE A 178 -9.08 25.19 -2.93
C ILE A 178 -9.74 24.64 -1.66
N ASP A 179 -9.04 23.75 -0.98
CA ASP A 179 -9.52 23.10 0.23
C ASP A 179 -8.34 22.77 1.14
N ARG A 180 -8.09 23.65 2.09
CA ARG A 180 -6.91 23.58 2.95
C ARG A 180 -7.21 22.80 4.22
N ILE A 181 -6.71 21.58 4.28
CA ILE A 181 -6.82 20.70 5.44
C ILE A 181 -5.42 20.36 5.95
N ARG A 182 -5.27 20.33 7.27
CA ARG A 182 -4.08 19.81 7.94
C ARG A 182 -4.54 18.80 8.98
N THR A 183 -3.86 17.67 9.03
CA THR A 183 -4.17 16.61 9.99
C THR A 183 -2.90 16.15 10.69
N VAL A 184 -3.05 15.74 11.92
CA VAL A 184 -2.01 15.10 12.71
C VAL A 184 -2.58 13.79 13.21
N ARG A 185 -1.84 12.71 13.01
CA ARG A 185 -2.13 11.41 13.57
C ARG A 185 -1.09 11.08 14.64
N THR A 186 -1.58 10.65 15.79
CA THR A 186 -0.81 10.02 16.87
C THR A 186 -1.23 8.56 17.01
N GLU A 187 -0.54 7.79 17.85
CA GLU A 187 -0.96 6.43 18.22
C GLU A 187 -2.34 6.40 18.90
#